data_0b539894ec941c93f67138ef6f66b90a
#
_entry.id   0b539894ec941c93f67138ef6f66b90a
#
_cell.length_a   1.000
_cell.length_b   1.000
_cell.length_c   1.000
_cell.angle_alpha   90.00
_cell.angle_beta   90.00
_cell.angle_gamma   90.00
#
_symmetry.space_group_name_H-M   'P 1'
#
loop_
_entity.id
_entity.type
_entity.pdbx_description
1 polymer ?
#
loop_
_entity_poly.entity_id
_entity_poly.type
_entity_poly.pdbx_seq_one_letter_code
_entity_poly.pdbx_strand_id
1 'polypeptide(L)'
;RKESSAASDVYKRQALGLRYGTEEATEFAEKVHQTVALSAYRSSVEMAKERGAFEVYDSEREKNNPFINRLREADPELYEEMKKYGRRNIACLTIAPTGTTSLMTQTTSGIEPVFLPVYKRRRKVNPNDANVHVDFVDETGDAFEEYIVFHPKFVTWMQAQGYDPAKHYTQDEVDALVQKSPYYKATSNDVDWLMKVKMQGRIQKWVDHSISVTINLPNDVDEELVNRLYVEAWKSGCKGCTVYRDGSRSGVLISTKKDKKEELPPCKPPTVVETRPKVLEADVVRFQNNKEKWVAFVGLLDGYPYEIFTGLQDDDEGIILPKNVSTGHIIKNVDENGNKRYDFQFENKRGYKVTIEGLSEKFNKEYWNYAKLISGVLRYRMPIEQVMKLVSSLQLDSENINTWKNGVERALKKYVMDGTAAKGQKCPNCGNETLVYQEGCLICTTCGTSRCG
;
A
#
# COMPACT_ATOMS: atom_id res chain seq x y z
N ARG A 1 -9.42 13.76 -20.19
CA ARG A 1 -9.63 15.24 -20.01
C ARG A 1 -10.62 15.58 -18.89
N LYS A 2 -11.61 14.73 -18.59
CA LYS A 2 -12.57 14.96 -17.48
C LYS A 2 -12.02 14.59 -16.09
N GLU A 3 -10.98 13.79 -16.04
CA GLU A 3 -10.32 13.33 -14.82
C GLU A 3 -9.56 14.45 -14.10
N SER A 4 -8.99 15.40 -14.85
CA SER A 4 -8.27 16.55 -14.30
C SER A 4 -9.19 17.59 -13.62
N SER A 5 -10.49 17.60 -13.94
CA SER A 5 -11.44 18.56 -13.35
C SER A 5 -11.80 18.20 -11.91
N ALA A 6 -11.91 16.91 -11.56
CA ALA A 6 -12.17 16.49 -10.18
C ALA A 6 -10.99 16.81 -9.25
N ALA A 7 -9.76 16.54 -9.69
CA ALA A 7 -8.55 16.91 -8.94
C ALA A 7 -8.43 18.43 -8.73
N SER A 8 -8.80 19.24 -9.74
CA SER A 8 -8.82 20.69 -9.62
C SER A 8 -9.88 21.19 -8.64
N ASP A 9 -10.99 20.47 -8.46
CA ASP A 9 -12.05 20.88 -7.52
C ASP A 9 -11.56 20.93 -6.07
N VAL A 10 -10.75 19.95 -5.63
CA VAL A 10 -10.20 19.95 -4.27
C VAL A 10 -9.39 21.22 -4.00
N TYR A 11 -8.52 21.61 -4.93
CA TYR A 11 -7.69 22.81 -4.77
C TYR A 11 -8.46 24.11 -4.90
N LYS A 12 -9.46 24.15 -5.80
CA LYS A 12 -10.32 25.33 -5.90
C LYS A 12 -11.05 25.59 -4.59
N ARG A 13 -11.55 24.55 -3.93
CA ARG A 13 -12.17 24.68 -2.62
C ARG A 13 -11.20 25.25 -1.58
N GLN A 14 -10.00 24.70 -1.50
CA GLN A 14 -8.98 25.18 -0.57
C GLN A 14 -8.52 26.62 -0.90
N ALA A 15 -8.41 26.98 -2.18
CA ALA A 15 -8.12 28.36 -2.60
C ALA A 15 -9.23 29.35 -2.23
N LEU A 16 -10.48 28.87 -2.15
CA LEU A 16 -11.64 29.65 -1.67
C LEU A 16 -11.76 29.65 -0.13
N GLY A 17 -10.81 29.06 0.60
CA GLY A 17 -10.84 28.93 2.05
C GLY A 17 -11.73 27.80 2.57
N LEU A 18 -12.31 26.98 1.70
CA LEU A 18 -13.14 25.84 2.07
C LEU A 18 -12.27 24.66 2.45
N ARG A 19 -12.33 24.27 3.71
CA ARG A 19 -11.53 23.16 4.23
C ARG A 19 -12.14 21.81 3.83
N TYR A 20 -11.31 20.91 3.27
CA TYR A 20 -11.73 19.56 2.95
C TYR A 20 -12.23 18.81 4.21
N GLY A 21 -13.32 18.06 4.09
CA GLY A 21 -13.93 17.35 5.21
C GLY A 21 -14.90 18.18 6.04
N THR A 22 -15.32 19.37 5.58
CA THR A 22 -16.40 20.16 6.18
C THR A 22 -17.70 20.06 5.37
N GLU A 23 -18.83 20.34 6.00
CA GLU A 23 -20.13 20.33 5.31
C GLU A 23 -20.17 21.39 4.19
N GLU A 24 -19.68 22.59 4.44
CA GLU A 24 -19.62 23.67 3.45
C GLU A 24 -18.79 23.27 2.19
N ALA A 25 -17.62 22.64 2.40
CA ALA A 25 -16.82 22.11 1.30
C ALA A 25 -17.52 20.98 0.56
N THR A 26 -18.32 20.19 1.26
CA THR A 26 -19.11 19.09 0.70
C THR A 26 -20.25 19.60 -0.18
N GLU A 27 -20.98 20.62 0.28
CA GLU A 27 -22.02 21.27 -0.51
C GLU A 27 -21.48 21.96 -1.76
N PHE A 28 -20.33 22.62 -1.64
CA PHE A 28 -19.68 23.24 -2.78
C PHE A 28 -19.25 22.16 -3.81
N ALA A 29 -18.69 21.04 -3.35
CA ALA A 29 -18.32 19.93 -4.21
C ALA A 29 -19.53 19.33 -4.94
N GLU A 30 -20.66 19.16 -4.25
CA GLU A 30 -21.92 18.69 -4.85
C GLU A 30 -22.36 19.62 -5.98
N LYS A 31 -22.37 20.94 -5.75
CA LYS A 31 -22.74 21.95 -6.76
C LYS A 31 -21.82 21.92 -7.98
N VAL A 32 -20.52 21.82 -7.78
CA VAL A 32 -19.54 21.71 -8.89
C VAL A 32 -19.82 20.49 -9.74
N HIS A 33 -20.01 19.31 -9.11
CA HIS A 33 -20.26 18.08 -9.84
C HIS A 33 -21.64 18.05 -10.48
N GLN A 34 -22.65 18.68 -9.88
CA GLN A 34 -23.95 18.91 -10.50
C GLN A 34 -23.80 19.71 -11.80
N THR A 35 -23.10 20.84 -11.76
CA THR A 35 -22.88 21.68 -12.94
C THR A 35 -22.14 20.90 -14.04
N VAL A 36 -21.11 20.14 -13.66
CA VAL A 36 -20.36 19.30 -14.60
C VAL A 36 -21.26 18.21 -15.20
N ALA A 37 -22.13 17.59 -14.40
CA ALA A 37 -23.06 16.56 -14.88
C ALA A 37 -24.06 17.12 -15.89
N LEU A 38 -24.74 18.19 -15.54
CA LEU A 38 -25.73 18.83 -16.42
C LEU A 38 -25.07 19.26 -17.74
N SER A 39 -23.91 19.91 -17.68
CA SER A 39 -23.17 20.35 -18.87
C SER A 39 -22.70 19.18 -19.75
N ALA A 40 -22.23 18.10 -19.13
CA ALA A 40 -21.79 16.91 -19.87
C ALA A 40 -22.95 16.19 -20.58
N TYR A 41 -24.10 16.09 -19.91
CA TYR A 41 -25.28 15.48 -20.49
C TYR A 41 -25.89 16.37 -21.58
N ARG A 42 -25.94 17.70 -21.38
CA ARG A 42 -26.34 18.65 -22.42
C ARG A 42 -25.45 18.54 -23.66
N SER A 43 -24.14 18.50 -23.47
CA SER A 43 -23.18 18.26 -24.60
C SER A 43 -23.43 16.92 -25.29
N SER A 44 -23.79 15.86 -24.55
CA SER A 44 -24.09 14.55 -25.14
C SER A 44 -25.40 14.54 -25.93
N VAL A 45 -26.38 15.35 -25.54
CA VAL A 45 -27.62 15.58 -26.31
C VAL A 45 -27.31 16.36 -27.58
N GLU A 46 -26.52 17.43 -27.52
CA GLU A 46 -26.10 18.17 -28.73
C GLU A 46 -25.36 17.27 -29.72
N MET A 47 -24.44 16.44 -29.22
CA MET A 47 -23.79 15.44 -30.08
C MET A 47 -24.77 14.42 -30.67
N ALA A 48 -25.84 14.08 -29.97
CA ALA A 48 -26.87 13.19 -30.49
C ALA A 48 -27.72 13.86 -31.61
N LYS A 49 -27.99 15.17 -31.50
CA LYS A 49 -28.64 15.92 -32.57
C LYS A 49 -27.81 15.90 -33.85
N GLU A 50 -26.47 15.93 -33.76
CA GLU A 50 -25.56 15.92 -34.91
C GLU A 50 -25.30 14.50 -35.48
N ARG A 51 -25.17 13.49 -34.62
CA ARG A 51 -24.60 12.19 -34.95
C ARG A 51 -25.49 10.99 -34.60
N GLY A 52 -26.70 11.25 -34.14
CA GLY A 52 -27.62 10.25 -33.62
C GLY A 52 -27.28 9.84 -32.17
N ALA A 53 -28.27 9.35 -31.47
CA ALA A 53 -28.13 8.76 -30.15
C ALA A 53 -27.30 7.47 -30.21
N PHE A 54 -26.87 6.97 -29.04
CA PHE A 54 -26.29 5.62 -28.99
C PHE A 54 -27.37 4.58 -29.34
N GLU A 55 -26.96 3.49 -29.98
CA GLU A 55 -27.83 2.56 -30.72
C GLU A 55 -29.01 2.00 -29.92
N VAL A 56 -28.78 1.68 -28.64
CA VAL A 56 -29.82 1.05 -27.79
C VAL A 56 -30.53 2.06 -26.86
N TYR A 57 -30.45 3.37 -27.20
CA TYR A 57 -31.11 4.41 -26.40
C TYR A 57 -32.63 4.21 -26.40
N ASP A 58 -33.19 4.20 -25.18
CA ASP A 58 -34.66 4.11 -24.96
C ASP A 58 -34.99 4.86 -23.67
N SER A 59 -35.68 5.98 -23.78
CA SER A 59 -36.09 6.81 -22.64
C SER A 59 -37.00 6.10 -21.65
N GLU A 60 -37.79 5.12 -22.10
CA GLU A 60 -38.68 4.37 -21.22
C GLU A 60 -37.93 3.40 -20.33
N ARG A 61 -36.84 2.82 -20.82
CA ARG A 61 -35.98 1.95 -20.01
C ARG A 61 -35.30 2.71 -18.88
N GLU A 62 -35.07 4.00 -19.06
CA GLU A 62 -34.36 4.85 -18.09
C GLU A 62 -35.27 5.63 -17.14
N LYS A 63 -36.60 5.59 -17.32
CA LYS A 63 -37.56 6.39 -16.53
C LYS A 63 -37.45 6.20 -15.02
N ASN A 64 -36.98 5.03 -14.55
CA ASN A 64 -36.81 4.70 -13.15
C ASN A 64 -35.34 4.80 -12.69
N ASN A 65 -34.43 5.25 -13.56
CA ASN A 65 -33.02 5.39 -13.21
C ASN A 65 -32.84 6.59 -12.26
N PRO A 66 -32.34 6.38 -11.01
CA PRO A 66 -32.21 7.46 -10.03
C PRO A 66 -31.32 8.60 -10.48
N PHE A 67 -30.28 8.33 -11.28
CA PHE A 67 -29.41 9.37 -11.82
C PHE A 67 -30.15 10.24 -12.86
N ILE A 68 -30.88 9.63 -13.78
CA ILE A 68 -31.66 10.33 -14.79
C ILE A 68 -32.79 11.15 -14.15
N ASN A 69 -33.42 10.62 -13.09
CA ASN A 69 -34.44 11.36 -12.34
C ASN A 69 -33.84 12.62 -11.67
N ARG A 70 -32.64 12.54 -11.12
CA ARG A 70 -31.95 13.73 -10.58
C ARG A 70 -31.63 14.77 -11.67
N LEU A 71 -31.21 14.33 -12.86
CA LEU A 71 -31.04 15.26 -13.99
C LEU A 71 -32.35 15.95 -14.35
N ARG A 72 -33.46 15.21 -14.41
CA ARG A 72 -34.80 15.75 -14.68
C ARG A 72 -35.24 16.78 -13.63
N GLU A 73 -35.01 16.50 -12.36
CA GLU A 73 -35.35 17.41 -11.26
C GLU A 73 -34.51 18.69 -11.30
N ALA A 74 -33.22 18.57 -11.63
CA ALA A 74 -32.30 19.70 -11.68
C ALA A 74 -32.40 20.55 -12.95
N ASP A 75 -32.74 19.92 -14.09
CA ASP A 75 -32.85 20.58 -15.41
C ASP A 75 -33.93 19.85 -16.25
N PRO A 76 -35.22 20.23 -16.07
CA PRO A 76 -36.32 19.62 -16.82
C PRO A 76 -36.19 19.81 -18.32
N GLU A 77 -35.66 20.94 -18.79
CA GLU A 77 -35.45 21.24 -20.22
C GLU A 77 -34.46 20.26 -20.84
N LEU A 78 -33.33 20.04 -20.19
CA LEU A 78 -32.34 19.04 -20.61
C LEU A 78 -32.97 17.63 -20.70
N TYR A 79 -33.83 17.28 -19.75
CA TYR A 79 -34.49 15.99 -19.75
C TYR A 79 -35.41 15.81 -20.95
N GLU A 80 -36.26 16.82 -21.30
CA GLU A 80 -37.13 16.79 -22.44
C GLU A 80 -36.36 16.74 -23.78
N GLU A 81 -35.25 17.50 -23.87
CA GLU A 81 -34.35 17.41 -25.03
C GLU A 81 -33.72 16.01 -25.16
N MET A 82 -33.26 15.45 -24.02
CA MET A 82 -32.68 14.11 -23.99
C MET A 82 -33.74 13.06 -24.40
N LYS A 83 -34.98 13.20 -23.96
CA LYS A 83 -36.07 12.30 -24.35
C LYS A 83 -36.36 12.39 -25.86
N LYS A 84 -36.31 13.59 -26.42
CA LYS A 84 -36.61 13.84 -27.84
C LYS A 84 -35.51 13.41 -28.78
N TYR A 85 -34.26 13.72 -28.47
CA TYR A 85 -33.11 13.53 -29.34
C TYR A 85 -32.18 12.38 -28.94
N GLY A 86 -32.42 11.83 -27.75
CA GLY A 86 -31.47 10.90 -27.13
C GLY A 86 -30.20 11.58 -26.64
N ARG A 87 -29.22 10.78 -26.29
CA ARG A 87 -27.86 11.24 -26.03
C ARG A 87 -26.82 10.37 -26.73
N ARG A 88 -25.69 10.94 -27.06
CA ARG A 88 -24.63 10.23 -27.82
C ARG A 88 -23.89 9.19 -26.95
N ASN A 89 -23.75 9.43 -25.67
CA ASN A 89 -22.96 8.60 -24.74
C ASN A 89 -23.88 7.91 -23.74
N ILE A 90 -23.69 6.62 -23.50
CA ILE A 90 -24.42 5.85 -22.48
C ILE A 90 -24.15 6.43 -21.09
N ALA A 91 -22.89 6.75 -20.83
CA ALA A 91 -22.40 7.34 -19.58
C ALA A 91 -21.36 8.42 -19.91
N CYS A 92 -21.28 9.43 -19.06
CA CYS A 92 -20.46 10.62 -19.32
C CYS A 92 -19.40 10.87 -18.24
N LEU A 93 -19.58 10.38 -17.02
CA LEU A 93 -18.84 10.83 -15.85
C LEU A 93 -18.30 9.68 -15.02
N THR A 94 -17.01 9.75 -14.73
CA THR A 94 -16.32 8.86 -13.80
C THR A 94 -15.25 9.62 -13.05
N ILE A 95 -14.91 9.21 -11.84
CA ILE A 95 -13.75 9.71 -11.12
C ILE A 95 -12.77 8.55 -10.96
N ALA A 96 -11.78 8.54 -11.85
CA ALA A 96 -10.71 7.54 -11.87
C ALA A 96 -9.52 7.95 -10.98
N PRO A 97 -8.56 7.02 -10.66
CA PRO A 97 -7.39 7.30 -9.81
C PRO A 97 -6.44 8.26 -10.51
N THR A 98 -6.39 9.00 -11.25
CA THR A 98 -5.60 10.02 -11.97
C THR A 98 -4.17 10.28 -11.44
N GLY A 99 -3.45 9.25 -10.97
CA GLY A 99 -2.15 9.41 -10.31
C GLY A 99 -1.14 10.20 -11.14
N THR A 100 -0.82 9.76 -12.36
CA THR A 100 0.14 10.43 -13.25
C THR A 100 -0.32 11.83 -13.66
N THR A 101 -1.61 11.97 -14.01
CA THR A 101 -2.17 13.25 -14.42
C THR A 101 -2.13 14.28 -13.28
N SER A 102 -2.38 13.84 -12.04
CA SER A 102 -2.32 14.71 -10.86
C SER A 102 -0.90 15.23 -10.59
N LEU A 103 0.12 14.39 -10.79
CA LEU A 103 1.52 14.82 -10.70
C LEU A 103 1.84 15.91 -11.73
N MET A 104 1.43 15.73 -12.99
CA MET A 104 1.64 16.72 -14.05
C MET A 104 0.94 18.06 -13.76
N THR A 105 -0.25 18.02 -13.19
CA THR A 105 -1.02 19.22 -12.84
C THR A 105 -0.71 19.77 -11.46
N GLN A 106 0.19 19.10 -10.72
CA GLN A 106 0.55 19.45 -9.33
C GLN A 106 -0.68 19.52 -8.41
N THR A 107 -1.59 18.55 -8.57
CA THR A 107 -2.83 18.41 -7.81
C THR A 107 -2.89 17.05 -7.11
N THR A 108 -4.00 16.74 -6.43
CA THR A 108 -4.26 15.41 -5.87
C THR A 108 -4.98 14.51 -6.87
N SER A 109 -4.97 13.21 -6.63
CA SER A 109 -5.69 12.23 -7.44
C SER A 109 -7.20 12.31 -7.18
N GLY A 110 -8.00 12.32 -8.26
CA GLY A 110 -9.45 12.34 -8.17
C GLY A 110 -10.01 13.42 -7.25
N ILE A 111 -10.81 13.02 -6.26
CA ILE A 111 -11.37 13.91 -5.21
C ILE A 111 -10.66 13.71 -3.87
N GLU A 112 -9.48 13.10 -3.85
CA GLU A 112 -8.74 12.85 -2.62
C GLU A 112 -8.10 14.12 -2.06
N PRO A 113 -8.00 14.26 -0.72
CA PRO A 113 -7.26 15.37 -0.11
C PRO A 113 -5.76 15.20 -0.34
N VAL A 114 -5.00 16.26 -0.09
CA VAL A 114 -3.54 16.18 -0.10
C VAL A 114 -3.08 15.18 0.95
N PHE A 115 -2.05 14.39 0.63
CA PHE A 115 -1.48 13.45 1.59
C PHE A 115 -0.75 14.20 2.70
N LEU A 116 0.23 15.02 2.32
CA LEU A 116 0.93 15.94 3.22
C LEU A 116 1.17 17.28 2.49
N PRO A 117 0.80 18.43 3.09
CA PRO A 117 1.08 19.74 2.51
C PRO A 117 2.56 20.10 2.60
N VAL A 118 3.27 19.49 3.57
CA VAL A 118 4.68 19.69 3.85
C VAL A 118 5.30 18.35 4.25
N TYR A 119 6.47 18.01 3.72
CA TYR A 119 7.20 16.80 4.07
C TYR A 119 8.70 17.05 4.07
N LYS A 120 9.46 16.24 4.82
CA LYS A 120 10.90 16.27 4.81
C LYS A 120 11.47 15.32 3.76
N ARG A 121 12.46 15.78 3.05
CA ARG A 121 13.29 14.96 2.16
C ARG A 121 14.71 14.89 2.68
N ARG A 122 15.35 13.74 2.48
CA ARG A 122 16.77 13.56 2.75
C ARG A 122 17.54 13.51 1.44
N ARG A 123 18.63 14.22 1.39
CA ARG A 123 19.61 14.15 0.31
C ARG A 123 20.95 13.74 0.90
N LYS A 124 21.61 12.75 0.31
CA LYS A 124 22.97 12.39 0.68
C LYS A 124 23.90 13.54 0.31
N VAL A 125 24.74 13.96 1.24
CA VAL A 125 25.77 14.97 1.03
C VAL A 125 26.98 14.28 0.42
N ASN A 126 27.44 14.76 -0.73
CA ASN A 126 28.65 14.25 -1.34
C ASN A 126 29.89 14.96 -0.74
N PRO A 127 31.05 14.30 -0.67
CA PRO A 127 32.28 14.89 -0.09
C PRO A 127 32.71 16.20 -0.73
N ASN A 128 32.26 16.52 -1.94
CA ASN A 128 32.60 17.71 -2.69
C ASN A 128 31.53 18.82 -2.63
N ASP A 129 30.44 18.60 -1.89
CA ASP A 129 29.40 19.59 -1.70
C ASP A 129 29.88 20.64 -0.67
N ALA A 130 30.42 21.76 -1.16
CA ALA A 130 30.80 22.87 -0.30
C ALA A 130 29.56 23.60 0.24
N ASN A 131 29.54 23.96 1.53
CA ASN A 131 28.50 24.73 2.21
C ASN A 131 27.12 23.99 2.41
N VAL A 132 27.11 22.68 2.50
CA VAL A 132 25.91 21.92 2.84
C VAL A 132 25.89 21.61 4.34
N HIS A 133 24.76 21.87 4.99
CA HIS A 133 24.53 21.51 6.38
C HIS A 133 24.28 20.01 6.48
N VAL A 134 24.97 19.33 7.40
CA VAL A 134 24.73 17.92 7.69
C VAL A 134 23.78 17.82 8.88
N ASP A 135 22.55 17.34 8.62
CA ASP A 135 21.52 17.18 9.64
C ASP A 135 21.54 15.79 10.28
N PHE A 136 22.03 14.80 9.55
CA PHE A 136 22.02 13.41 9.99
C PHE A 136 23.19 12.65 9.36
N VAL A 137 23.85 11.82 10.16
CA VAL A 137 24.85 10.86 9.69
C VAL A 137 24.32 9.48 10.03
N ASP A 138 24.22 8.60 9.04
CA ASP A 138 23.76 7.23 9.26
C ASP A 138 24.84 6.34 9.89
N GLU A 139 24.48 5.11 10.23
CA GLU A 139 25.37 4.14 10.86
C GLU A 139 26.56 3.72 9.96
N THR A 140 26.48 4.03 8.67
CA THR A 140 27.54 3.75 7.68
C THR A 140 28.49 4.91 7.51
N GLY A 141 28.25 6.04 8.20
CA GLY A 141 29.04 7.27 8.10
C GLY A 141 28.65 8.18 6.94
N ASP A 142 27.56 7.89 6.27
CA ASP A 142 27.02 8.74 5.21
C ASP A 142 26.28 9.95 5.80
N ALA A 143 26.64 11.13 5.32
CA ALA A 143 26.04 12.39 5.75
C ALA A 143 24.82 12.75 4.88
N PHE A 144 23.77 13.23 5.52
CA PHE A 144 22.55 13.65 4.87
C PHE A 144 22.15 15.06 5.29
N GLU A 145 21.65 15.81 4.32
CA GLU A 145 20.92 17.05 4.53
C GLU A 145 19.43 16.75 4.52
N GLU A 146 18.69 17.23 5.53
CA GLU A 146 17.23 17.21 5.56
C GLU A 146 16.69 18.56 5.10
N TYR A 147 15.82 18.56 4.12
CA TYR A 147 15.16 19.79 3.69
C TYR A 147 13.65 19.62 3.60
N ILE A 148 12.98 20.71 3.89
CA ILE A 148 11.51 20.77 3.86
C ILE A 148 11.09 20.97 2.42
N VAL A 149 10.12 20.17 1.99
CA VAL A 149 9.47 20.29 0.68
C VAL A 149 8.01 20.66 0.90
N PHE A 150 7.61 21.78 0.34
CA PHE A 150 6.25 22.22 0.34
C PHE A 150 5.52 21.71 -0.91
N HIS A 151 4.29 21.23 -0.74
CA HIS A 151 3.45 20.87 -1.88
C HIS A 151 3.22 22.11 -2.75
N PRO A 152 3.24 22.03 -4.10
CA PRO A 152 3.15 23.19 -4.98
C PRO A 152 1.97 24.13 -4.69
N LYS A 153 0.82 23.58 -4.34
CA LYS A 153 -0.37 24.38 -4.00
C LYS A 153 -0.28 25.03 -2.60
N PHE A 154 0.46 24.40 -1.68
CA PHE A 154 0.77 25.02 -0.40
C PHE A 154 1.73 26.21 -0.61
N VAL A 155 2.72 26.08 -1.51
CA VAL A 155 3.59 27.19 -1.94
C VAL A 155 2.76 28.34 -2.50
N THR A 156 1.78 28.05 -3.36
CA THR A 156 0.88 29.09 -3.91
C THR A 156 0.10 29.81 -2.80
N TRP A 157 -0.38 29.07 -1.79
CA TRP A 157 -1.04 29.67 -0.63
C TRP A 157 -0.06 30.52 0.21
N MET A 158 1.14 30.02 0.47
CA MET A 158 2.17 30.78 1.20
C MET A 158 2.45 32.13 0.53
N GLN A 159 2.67 32.11 -0.78
CA GLN A 159 2.92 33.32 -1.57
C GLN A 159 1.73 34.30 -1.52
N ALA A 160 0.50 33.79 -1.64
CA ALA A 160 -0.70 34.60 -1.53
C ALA A 160 -0.88 35.25 -0.15
N GLN A 161 -0.33 34.65 0.91
CA GLN A 161 -0.32 35.18 2.27
C GLN A 161 0.94 36.00 2.59
N GLY A 162 1.82 36.23 1.62
CA GLY A 162 3.05 37.02 1.79
C GLY A 162 4.20 36.26 2.48
N TYR A 163 4.13 34.95 2.60
CA TYR A 163 5.24 34.12 3.08
C TYR A 163 6.19 33.78 1.95
N ASP A 164 7.51 33.77 2.26
CA ASP A 164 8.54 33.38 1.31
C ASP A 164 8.79 31.86 1.38
N PRO A 165 8.45 31.07 0.34
CA PRO A 165 8.67 29.62 0.35
C PRO A 165 10.16 29.23 0.30
N ALA A 166 11.06 30.13 -0.06
CA ALA A 166 12.50 29.90 -0.12
C ALA A 166 13.21 30.12 1.23
N LYS A 167 12.51 30.72 2.21
CA LYS A 167 13.03 30.88 3.56
C LYS A 167 13.25 29.51 4.20
N HIS A 168 14.31 29.37 4.98
CA HIS A 168 14.52 28.22 5.85
C HIS A 168 13.52 28.30 7.04
N TYR A 169 12.66 27.30 7.16
CA TYR A 169 11.66 27.19 8.23
C TYR A 169 12.05 26.12 9.22
N THR A 170 11.89 26.41 10.51
CA THR A 170 11.94 25.39 11.56
C THR A 170 10.66 24.55 11.53
N GLN A 171 10.67 23.39 12.20
CA GLN A 171 9.48 22.54 12.26
C GLN A 171 8.29 23.26 12.92
N ASP A 172 8.54 24.00 13.99
CA ASP A 172 7.49 24.78 14.71
C ASP A 172 6.90 25.88 13.82
N GLU A 173 7.73 26.55 13.03
CA GLU A 173 7.23 27.54 12.05
C GLU A 173 6.38 26.86 10.96
N VAL A 174 6.78 25.70 10.48
CA VAL A 174 6.01 24.90 9.50
C VAL A 174 4.67 24.50 10.09
N ASP A 175 4.66 23.98 11.31
CA ASP A 175 3.43 23.55 11.98
C ASP A 175 2.47 24.72 12.19
N ALA A 176 3.00 25.90 12.55
CA ALA A 176 2.22 27.13 12.67
C ALA A 176 1.65 27.60 11.31
N LEU A 177 2.42 27.47 10.22
CA LEU A 177 1.94 27.77 8.87
C LEU A 177 0.82 26.80 8.45
N VAL A 178 1.00 25.50 8.67
CA VAL A 178 -0.02 24.49 8.36
C VAL A 178 -1.30 24.77 9.14
N GLN A 179 -1.20 25.11 10.44
CA GLN A 179 -2.37 25.44 11.27
C GLN A 179 -3.18 26.63 10.74
N LYS A 180 -2.51 27.61 10.15
CA LYS A 180 -3.17 28.80 9.56
C LYS A 180 -3.74 28.55 8.15
N SER A 181 -3.35 27.43 7.53
CA SER A 181 -3.70 27.13 6.15
C SER A 181 -5.03 26.38 6.03
N PRO A 182 -5.66 26.39 4.83
CA PRO A 182 -6.83 25.57 4.56
C PRO A 182 -6.52 24.04 4.54
N TYR A 183 -5.26 23.64 4.71
CA TYR A 183 -4.83 22.25 4.78
C TYR A 183 -4.86 21.69 6.20
N TYR A 184 -5.04 22.53 7.23
CA TYR A 184 -5.11 22.08 8.61
C TYR A 184 -6.31 21.15 8.84
N LYS A 185 -6.04 19.93 9.35
CA LYS A 185 -7.05 18.86 9.51
C LYS A 185 -7.81 18.54 8.22
N ALA A 186 -7.15 18.66 7.09
CA ALA A 186 -7.70 18.43 5.76
C ALA A 186 -6.79 17.55 4.90
N THR A 187 -5.87 16.81 5.51
CA THR A 187 -4.99 15.85 4.85
C THR A 187 -5.59 14.44 4.86
N SER A 188 -5.02 13.52 4.09
CA SER A 188 -5.54 12.14 4.01
C SER A 188 -5.57 11.43 5.37
N ASN A 189 -4.65 11.79 6.29
CA ASN A 189 -4.48 11.11 7.56
C ASN A 189 -5.20 11.77 8.75
N ASP A 190 -5.67 13.01 8.59
CA ASP A 190 -6.28 13.77 9.68
C ASP A 190 -7.65 14.37 9.36
N VAL A 191 -8.16 14.14 8.16
CA VAL A 191 -9.52 14.55 7.77
C VAL A 191 -10.56 13.77 8.55
N ASP A 192 -11.73 14.36 8.78
CA ASP A 192 -12.89 13.61 9.22
C ASP A 192 -13.30 12.57 8.15
N TRP A 193 -12.99 11.31 8.42
CA TRP A 193 -13.22 10.21 7.46
C TRP A 193 -14.70 9.95 7.18
N LEU A 194 -15.60 10.17 8.15
CA LEU A 194 -17.04 10.06 7.93
C LEU A 194 -17.53 11.17 7.00
N MET A 195 -17.04 12.40 7.20
CA MET A 195 -17.35 13.50 6.28
C MET A 195 -16.77 13.28 4.89
N LYS A 196 -15.56 12.68 4.78
CA LYS A 196 -15.00 12.25 3.49
C LYS A 196 -15.93 11.29 2.75
N VAL A 197 -16.48 10.30 3.44
CA VAL A 197 -17.45 9.34 2.87
C VAL A 197 -18.74 10.03 2.46
N LYS A 198 -19.29 10.90 3.30
CA LYS A 198 -20.50 11.67 2.98
C LYS A 198 -20.30 12.55 1.75
N MET A 199 -19.15 13.20 1.65
CA MET A 199 -18.79 13.99 0.47
C MET A 199 -18.73 13.13 -0.79
N GLN A 200 -18.11 11.93 -0.72
CA GLN A 200 -18.12 10.98 -1.83
C GLN A 200 -19.55 10.62 -2.24
N GLY A 201 -20.44 10.35 -1.29
CA GLY A 201 -21.84 10.05 -1.55
C GLY A 201 -22.59 11.21 -2.22
N ARG A 202 -22.34 12.46 -1.76
CA ARG A 202 -22.91 13.65 -2.40
C ARG A 202 -22.43 13.84 -3.84
N ILE A 203 -21.15 13.68 -4.08
CA ILE A 203 -20.56 13.72 -5.44
C ILE A 203 -21.09 12.58 -6.29
N GLN A 204 -21.27 11.36 -5.71
CA GLN A 204 -21.77 10.18 -6.43
C GLN A 204 -23.18 10.41 -7.04
N LYS A 205 -23.99 11.28 -6.45
CA LYS A 205 -25.29 11.65 -7.04
C LYS A 205 -25.15 12.23 -8.45
N TRP A 206 -24.01 12.86 -8.74
CA TRP A 206 -23.73 13.59 -9.98
C TRP A 206 -22.66 12.90 -10.84
N VAL A 207 -22.30 11.65 -10.51
CA VAL A 207 -21.35 10.83 -11.27
C VAL A 207 -22.05 9.52 -11.60
N ASP A 208 -22.25 9.26 -12.89
CA ASP A 208 -22.98 8.10 -13.39
C ASP A 208 -22.20 6.77 -13.28
N HIS A 209 -20.88 6.81 -13.32
CA HIS A 209 -19.99 5.68 -13.02
C HIS A 209 -19.52 5.70 -11.55
N SER A 210 -18.54 4.83 -11.24
CA SER A 210 -17.96 4.76 -9.91
C SER A 210 -16.95 5.88 -9.66
N ILE A 211 -16.71 6.15 -8.37
CA ILE A 211 -15.70 7.06 -7.87
C ILE A 211 -14.60 6.23 -7.22
N SER A 212 -13.36 6.43 -7.66
CA SER A 212 -12.17 5.86 -7.01
C SER A 212 -11.72 6.80 -5.89
N VAL A 213 -11.90 6.35 -4.66
CA VAL A 213 -11.47 7.05 -3.43
C VAL A 213 -10.95 6.04 -2.45
N THR A 214 -9.84 6.35 -1.80
CA THR A 214 -9.28 5.56 -0.71
C THR A 214 -9.34 6.34 0.59
N ILE A 215 -9.90 5.74 1.62
CA ILE A 215 -9.88 6.25 2.98
C ILE A 215 -8.62 5.70 3.63
N ASN A 216 -7.64 6.56 3.87
CA ASN A 216 -6.41 6.19 4.55
C ASN A 216 -6.62 6.34 6.06
N LEU A 217 -6.36 5.26 6.78
CA LEU A 217 -6.51 5.17 8.23
C LEU A 217 -5.15 4.84 8.85
N PRO A 218 -4.82 5.42 10.00
CA PRO A 218 -3.64 5.02 10.76
C PRO A 218 -3.77 3.56 11.27
N ASN A 219 -2.65 2.99 11.70
CA ASN A 219 -2.57 1.58 12.10
C ASN A 219 -3.29 1.27 13.43
N ASP A 220 -3.55 2.27 14.25
CA ASP A 220 -4.15 2.19 15.60
C ASP A 220 -5.69 2.32 15.61
N VAL A 221 -6.32 2.40 14.42
CA VAL A 221 -7.80 2.46 14.35
C VAL A 221 -8.43 1.10 14.65
N ASP A 222 -9.57 1.14 15.32
CA ASP A 222 -10.38 -0.03 15.65
C ASP A 222 -11.21 -0.55 14.44
N GLU A 223 -11.65 -1.79 14.53
CA GLU A 223 -12.48 -2.40 13.49
C GLU A 223 -13.88 -1.76 13.42
N GLU A 224 -14.37 -1.21 14.53
CA GLU A 224 -15.67 -0.58 14.61
C GLU A 224 -15.72 0.68 13.72
N LEU A 225 -14.65 1.49 13.71
CA LEU A 225 -14.53 2.63 12.81
C LEU A 225 -14.59 2.20 11.35
N VAL A 226 -13.88 1.14 10.98
CA VAL A 226 -13.89 0.60 9.60
C VAL A 226 -15.31 0.16 9.22
N ASN A 227 -16.01 -0.56 10.12
CA ASN A 227 -17.39 -0.96 9.90
C ASN A 227 -18.32 0.26 9.72
N ARG A 228 -18.20 1.26 10.58
CA ARG A 228 -18.96 2.51 10.47
C ARG A 228 -18.75 3.22 9.15
N LEU A 229 -17.52 3.25 8.63
CA LEU A 229 -17.19 3.85 7.33
C LEU A 229 -17.88 3.13 6.16
N TYR A 230 -17.89 1.80 6.16
CA TYR A 230 -18.62 1.04 5.14
C TYR A 230 -20.14 1.22 5.23
N VAL A 231 -20.68 1.21 6.45
CA VAL A 231 -22.11 1.47 6.66
C VAL A 231 -22.50 2.87 6.21
N GLU A 232 -21.68 3.89 6.52
CA GLU A 232 -21.91 5.26 6.06
C GLU A 232 -21.78 5.39 4.54
N ALA A 233 -20.84 4.71 3.91
CA ALA A 233 -20.70 4.68 2.46
C ALA A 233 -21.96 4.12 1.79
N TRP A 234 -22.50 3.04 2.32
CA TRP A 234 -23.76 2.47 1.85
C TRP A 234 -24.94 3.44 2.04
N LYS A 235 -25.10 4.02 3.25
CA LYS A 235 -26.15 5.00 3.55
C LYS A 235 -26.08 6.24 2.67
N SER A 236 -24.86 6.70 2.36
CA SER A 236 -24.60 7.85 1.50
C SER A 236 -24.80 7.56 0.00
N GLY A 237 -25.07 6.31 -0.38
CA GLY A 237 -25.27 5.92 -1.78
C GLY A 237 -23.99 5.84 -2.61
N CYS A 238 -22.85 5.60 -2.00
CA CYS A 238 -21.60 5.36 -2.71
C CYS A 238 -21.67 4.04 -3.49
N LYS A 239 -21.18 4.02 -4.72
CA LYS A 239 -21.09 2.80 -5.55
C LYS A 239 -19.91 1.90 -5.17
N GLY A 240 -18.94 2.43 -4.44
CA GLY A 240 -17.77 1.72 -3.94
C GLY A 240 -17.09 2.53 -2.85
N CYS A 241 -16.37 1.84 -1.96
CA CYS A 241 -15.58 2.46 -0.91
C CYS A 241 -14.35 1.59 -0.68
N THR A 242 -13.17 2.21 -0.69
CA THR A 242 -11.90 1.54 -0.41
C THR A 242 -11.33 2.09 0.88
N VAL A 243 -10.97 1.20 1.79
CA VAL A 243 -10.29 1.56 3.03
C VAL A 243 -8.89 0.98 2.98
N TYR A 244 -7.89 1.80 3.29
CA TYR A 244 -6.51 1.40 3.49
C TYR A 244 -6.11 1.76 4.92
N ARG A 245 -5.66 0.78 5.68
CA ARG A 245 -5.09 0.98 7.01
C ARG A 245 -3.58 0.83 6.93
N ASP A 246 -2.86 1.77 7.51
CA ASP A 246 -1.40 1.72 7.55
C ASP A 246 -0.93 0.37 8.11
N GLY A 247 0.09 -0.22 7.46
CA GLY A 247 0.60 -1.52 7.80
C GLY A 247 -0.22 -2.73 7.32
N SER A 248 -1.40 -2.53 6.71
CA SER A 248 -2.20 -3.64 6.14
C SER A 248 -1.62 -4.22 4.85
N ARG A 249 -0.76 -3.47 4.18
CA ARG A 249 0.02 -3.90 3.01
C ARG A 249 1.42 -3.33 3.13
N SER A 250 2.43 -4.15 2.90
CA SER A 250 3.81 -3.69 2.83
C SER A 250 4.02 -2.82 1.59
N GLY A 251 4.69 -1.68 1.75
CA GLY A 251 5.31 -0.94 0.64
C GLY A 251 4.50 0.12 -0.08
N VAL A 252 3.35 0.58 0.43
CA VAL A 252 2.54 1.55 -0.34
C VAL A 252 2.72 2.99 0.13
N LEU A 253 2.84 3.27 1.42
CA LEU A 253 3.04 4.62 1.98
C LEU A 253 3.79 4.52 3.30
N ILE A 254 4.84 5.31 3.47
CA ILE A 254 5.59 5.42 4.73
C ILE A 254 5.17 6.73 5.38
N SER A 255 4.53 6.65 6.55
CA SER A 255 4.27 7.79 7.40
C SER A 255 5.60 8.31 7.97
N THR A 256 5.84 9.62 7.90
CA THR A 256 7.02 10.26 8.53
C THR A 256 6.86 10.45 10.04
N LYS A 257 5.71 10.15 10.62
CA LYS A 257 5.63 9.97 12.06
C LYS A 257 6.42 8.71 12.37
N LYS A 258 7.53 8.87 13.07
CA LYS A 258 8.17 7.77 13.79
C LYS A 258 7.11 7.21 14.73
N ASP A 259 6.32 6.25 14.27
CA ASP A 259 5.88 5.23 15.19
C ASP A 259 7.18 4.73 15.80
N LYS A 260 7.29 4.82 17.11
CA LYS A 260 8.29 4.04 17.81
C LYS A 260 7.97 2.59 17.43
N LYS A 261 8.54 2.12 16.30
CA LYS A 261 8.93 0.72 16.24
C LYS A 261 9.76 0.60 17.50
N GLU A 262 9.29 -0.20 18.45
CA GLU A 262 10.18 -0.70 19.48
C GLU A 262 11.41 -1.14 18.69
N GLU A 263 12.51 -0.40 18.84
CA GLU A 263 13.79 -0.82 18.31
C GLU A 263 14.00 -2.17 18.97
N LEU A 264 13.87 -3.22 18.18
CA LEU A 264 14.28 -4.54 18.62
C LEU A 264 15.72 -4.33 19.13
N PRO A 265 16.00 -4.67 20.37
CA PRO A 265 17.28 -4.37 20.99
C PRO A 265 18.38 -4.88 20.05
N PRO A 266 19.50 -4.17 19.90
CA PRO A 266 20.58 -4.55 18.99
C PRO A 266 20.94 -6.00 19.28
N CYS A 267 20.78 -6.86 18.26
CA CYS A 267 20.93 -8.30 18.40
C CYS A 267 22.40 -8.62 18.77
N LYS A 268 22.69 -8.65 20.05
CA LYS A 268 23.94 -9.28 20.51
C LYS A 268 23.79 -10.77 20.21
N PRO A 269 24.75 -11.39 19.49
CA PRO A 269 24.69 -12.83 19.29
C PRO A 269 24.59 -13.49 20.68
N PRO A 270 23.60 -14.36 20.90
CA PRO A 270 23.44 -15.00 22.19
C PRO A 270 24.67 -15.89 22.45
N THR A 271 25.27 -15.74 23.61
CA THR A 271 26.33 -16.66 24.09
C THR A 271 25.74 -18.04 24.40
N VAL A 272 24.42 -18.16 24.55
CA VAL A 272 23.67 -19.38 24.80
C VAL A 272 22.48 -19.45 23.84
N VAL A 273 22.31 -20.59 23.18
CA VAL A 273 21.14 -20.86 22.31
C VAL A 273 19.89 -20.95 23.18
N GLU A 274 18.89 -20.12 22.88
CA GLU A 274 17.61 -20.18 23.56
C GLU A 274 16.93 -21.55 23.32
N THR A 275 16.35 -22.10 24.40
CA THR A 275 15.64 -23.37 24.30
C THR A 275 14.39 -23.18 23.42
N ARG A 276 14.26 -24.01 22.38
CA ARG A 276 13.09 -23.96 21.49
C ARG A 276 11.79 -24.22 22.23
N PRO A 277 10.82 -23.28 22.22
CA PRO A 277 9.48 -23.52 22.74
C PRO A 277 8.77 -24.69 22.04
N LYS A 278 7.79 -25.30 22.67
CA LYS A 278 7.00 -26.38 22.07
C LYS A 278 6.27 -25.90 20.82
N VAL A 279 5.75 -24.66 20.83
CA VAL A 279 5.00 -24.03 19.75
C VAL A 279 5.75 -22.75 19.34
N LEU A 280 5.96 -22.58 18.04
CA LEU A 280 6.47 -21.36 17.43
C LEU A 280 5.45 -20.81 16.46
N GLU A 281 5.28 -19.50 16.43
CA GLU A 281 4.60 -18.83 15.33
C GLU A 281 5.35 -19.11 14.03
N ALA A 282 4.63 -19.19 12.92
CA ALA A 282 5.26 -19.48 11.65
C ALA A 282 4.61 -18.75 10.51
N ASP A 283 5.46 -18.22 9.64
CA ASP A 283 5.06 -17.69 8.33
C ASP A 283 5.15 -18.75 7.26
N VAL A 284 4.24 -18.65 6.29
CA VAL A 284 4.14 -19.55 5.16
C VAL A 284 4.52 -18.84 3.87
N VAL A 285 5.59 -19.27 3.24
CA VAL A 285 6.04 -18.70 1.96
C VAL A 285 6.02 -19.77 0.88
N ARG A 286 5.30 -19.50 -0.20
CA ARG A 286 5.19 -20.38 -1.36
C ARG A 286 6.18 -19.98 -2.44
N PHE A 287 6.77 -20.98 -3.06
CA PHE A 287 7.73 -20.78 -4.16
C PHE A 287 7.65 -21.93 -5.16
N GLN A 288 8.39 -21.82 -6.24
CA GLN A 288 8.60 -22.91 -7.19
C GLN A 288 10.03 -23.44 -7.07
N ASN A 289 10.17 -24.74 -7.08
CA ASN A 289 11.45 -25.42 -7.27
C ASN A 289 11.33 -26.22 -8.56
N ASN A 290 12.07 -25.82 -9.59
CA ASN A 290 11.88 -26.28 -10.96
C ASN A 290 10.43 -26.00 -11.44
N LYS A 291 9.61 -27.02 -11.66
CA LYS A 291 8.21 -26.89 -12.07
C LYS A 291 7.22 -27.22 -10.95
N GLU A 292 7.73 -27.64 -9.80
CA GLU A 292 6.95 -28.07 -8.66
C GLU A 292 6.58 -26.90 -7.73
N LYS A 293 5.44 -27.01 -7.08
CA LYS A 293 5.01 -26.05 -6.06
C LYS A 293 5.57 -26.47 -4.71
N TRP A 294 6.28 -25.55 -4.08
CA TRP A 294 6.91 -25.75 -2.79
C TRP A 294 6.42 -24.74 -1.76
N VAL A 295 6.58 -25.08 -0.51
CA VAL A 295 6.28 -24.22 0.63
C VAL A 295 7.43 -24.24 1.61
N ALA A 296 7.71 -23.06 2.19
CA ALA A 296 8.57 -22.88 3.35
C ALA A 296 7.74 -22.44 4.54
N PHE A 297 7.96 -23.07 5.69
CA PHE A 297 7.48 -22.66 7.00
C PHE A 297 8.65 -22.03 7.75
N VAL A 298 8.56 -20.75 8.06
CA VAL A 298 9.58 -20.02 8.83
C VAL A 298 9.06 -19.87 10.24
N GLY A 299 9.59 -20.66 11.18
CA GLY A 299 9.26 -20.57 12.59
C GLY A 299 9.97 -19.37 13.22
N LEU A 300 9.22 -18.58 14.00
CA LEU A 300 9.66 -17.35 14.63
C LEU A 300 9.77 -17.48 16.14
N LEU A 301 10.83 -16.92 16.69
CA LEU A 301 10.98 -16.71 18.13
C LEU A 301 11.22 -15.23 18.36
N ASP A 302 10.33 -14.58 19.11
CA ASP A 302 10.33 -13.13 19.34
C ASP A 302 10.42 -12.31 18.03
N GLY A 303 9.69 -12.76 17.02
CA GLY A 303 9.66 -12.12 15.69
C GLY A 303 10.86 -12.41 14.78
N TYR A 304 11.88 -13.13 15.25
CA TYR A 304 13.05 -13.51 14.44
C TYR A 304 12.94 -14.93 13.88
N PRO A 305 13.44 -15.20 12.68
CA PRO A 305 13.55 -16.55 12.15
C PRO A 305 14.41 -17.43 13.06
N TYR A 306 13.80 -18.47 13.57
CA TYR A 306 14.45 -19.45 14.45
C TYR A 306 14.67 -20.78 13.78
N GLU A 307 13.75 -21.19 12.91
CA GLU A 307 13.82 -22.41 12.12
C GLU A 307 13.09 -22.27 10.78
N ILE A 308 13.47 -23.07 9.82
CA ILE A 308 12.81 -23.16 8.53
C ILE A 308 12.60 -24.62 8.16
N PHE A 309 11.44 -24.94 7.58
CA PHE A 309 11.12 -26.22 6.99
C PHE A 309 10.59 -26.02 5.58
N THR A 310 11.03 -26.84 4.63
CA THR A 310 10.62 -26.73 3.23
C THR A 310 10.14 -28.06 2.70
N GLY A 311 9.10 -28.05 1.89
CA GLY A 311 8.57 -29.26 1.30
C GLY A 311 7.68 -29.02 0.10
N LEU A 312 7.37 -30.12 -0.59
CA LEU A 312 6.49 -30.15 -1.75
C LEU A 312 5.03 -29.84 -1.32
N GLN A 313 4.37 -28.98 -2.05
CA GLN A 313 2.94 -28.74 -1.95
C GLN A 313 2.22 -29.50 -3.05
N ASP A 314 1.87 -30.73 -2.77
CA ASP A 314 1.23 -31.66 -3.69
C ASP A 314 0.23 -32.55 -2.95
N ASP A 315 -0.78 -33.04 -3.67
CA ASP A 315 -1.86 -33.80 -3.08
C ASP A 315 -1.46 -35.29 -2.86
N ASP A 316 -0.49 -35.80 -3.61
CA ASP A 316 -0.06 -37.17 -3.57
C ASP A 316 1.27 -37.39 -2.81
N GLU A 317 2.29 -36.54 -3.07
CA GLU A 317 3.65 -36.72 -2.54
C GLU A 317 4.08 -35.61 -1.53
N GLY A 318 3.20 -34.68 -1.20
CA GLY A 318 3.55 -33.52 -0.41
C GLY A 318 2.56 -33.22 0.72
N ILE A 319 2.28 -31.95 0.89
CA ILE A 319 1.26 -31.48 1.82
C ILE A 319 0.19 -30.66 1.10
N ILE A 320 -1.05 -30.79 1.56
CA ILE A 320 -2.16 -29.99 1.10
C ILE A 320 -2.28 -28.76 2.00
N LEU A 321 -2.06 -27.58 1.43
CA LEU A 321 -2.18 -26.32 2.16
C LEU A 321 -3.04 -25.31 1.38
N PRO A 322 -4.18 -24.83 1.94
CA PRO A 322 -5.03 -23.86 1.28
C PRO A 322 -4.28 -22.58 0.91
N LYS A 323 -4.56 -21.99 -0.26
CA LYS A 323 -3.85 -20.80 -0.78
C LYS A 323 -3.91 -19.58 0.13
N ASN A 324 -4.96 -19.46 0.94
CA ASN A 324 -5.16 -18.33 1.85
C ASN A 324 -4.39 -18.43 3.18
N VAL A 325 -3.73 -19.55 3.46
CA VAL A 325 -2.95 -19.73 4.68
C VAL A 325 -1.58 -19.10 4.49
N SER A 326 -1.29 -18.00 5.16
CA SER A 326 0.00 -17.29 5.14
C SER A 326 0.76 -17.37 6.46
N THR A 327 0.07 -17.74 7.55
CA THR A 327 0.63 -17.87 8.90
C THR A 327 0.07 -19.09 9.61
N GLY A 328 0.71 -19.50 10.68
CA GLY A 328 0.30 -20.63 11.53
C GLY A 328 1.29 -20.88 12.66
N HIS A 329 1.34 -22.11 13.13
CA HIS A 329 2.22 -22.49 14.24
C HIS A 329 2.94 -23.81 13.90
N ILE A 330 4.24 -23.86 14.20
CA ILE A 330 4.99 -25.12 14.17
C ILE A 330 5.05 -25.72 15.56
N ILE A 331 4.47 -26.90 15.73
CA ILE A 331 4.38 -27.63 16.98
C ILE A 331 5.42 -28.74 16.96
N LYS A 332 6.31 -28.74 17.97
CA LYS A 332 7.27 -29.83 18.17
C LYS A 332 6.71 -30.79 19.20
N ASN A 333 6.45 -32.01 18.78
CA ASN A 333 6.07 -33.13 19.64
C ASN A 333 7.28 -34.04 19.85
N VAL A 334 7.39 -34.61 21.06
CA VAL A 334 8.43 -35.60 21.41
C VAL A 334 7.69 -36.78 21.96
N ASP A 335 7.91 -37.97 21.40
CA ASP A 335 7.31 -39.21 21.86
C ASP A 335 8.05 -39.77 23.12
N GLU A 336 7.54 -40.84 23.67
CA GLU A 336 8.11 -41.53 24.85
C GLU A 336 9.52 -42.03 24.62
N ASN A 337 9.91 -42.27 23.37
CA ASN A 337 11.24 -42.76 22.95
C ASN A 337 12.20 -41.58 22.63
N GLY A 338 11.76 -40.34 22.79
CA GLY A 338 12.55 -39.15 22.49
C GLY A 338 12.59 -38.77 20.99
N ASN A 339 11.80 -39.41 20.13
CA ASN A 339 11.72 -39.04 18.72
C ASN A 339 10.95 -37.73 18.55
N LYS A 340 11.44 -36.87 17.69
CA LYS A 340 10.89 -35.52 17.45
C LYS A 340 10.04 -35.51 16.21
N ARG A 341 8.76 -35.14 16.34
CA ARG A 341 7.83 -34.87 15.25
C ARG A 341 7.51 -33.39 15.19
N TYR A 342 7.42 -32.84 13.99
CA TYR A 342 7.05 -31.45 13.75
C TYR A 342 5.74 -31.43 12.97
N ASP A 343 4.77 -30.67 13.48
CA ASP A 343 3.44 -30.52 12.90
C ASP A 343 3.22 -29.03 12.59
N PHE A 344 2.41 -28.72 11.56
CA PHE A 344 2.01 -27.36 11.26
C PHE A 344 0.52 -27.18 11.48
N GLN A 345 0.14 -26.23 12.31
CA GLN A 345 -1.24 -25.91 12.65
C GLN A 345 -1.62 -24.53 12.14
N PHE A 346 -2.78 -24.42 11.52
CA PHE A 346 -3.34 -23.15 11.04
C PHE A 346 -4.85 -23.09 11.27
N GLU A 347 -5.44 -21.89 11.21
CA GLU A 347 -6.88 -21.70 11.23
C GLU A 347 -7.45 -21.62 9.81
N ASN A 348 -8.50 -22.38 9.57
CA ASN A 348 -9.21 -22.32 8.28
C ASN A 348 -10.18 -21.11 8.26
N LYS A 349 -10.79 -20.83 7.10
CA LYS A 349 -11.75 -19.73 6.91
C LYS A 349 -12.96 -19.74 7.85
N ARG A 350 -13.22 -20.86 8.55
CA ARG A 350 -14.31 -21.03 9.50
C ARG A 350 -13.86 -20.95 10.96
N GLY A 351 -12.58 -20.60 11.21
CA GLY A 351 -12.00 -20.51 12.55
C GLY A 351 -11.63 -21.86 13.19
N TYR A 352 -11.68 -22.96 12.44
CA TYR A 352 -11.25 -24.26 12.96
C TYR A 352 -9.76 -24.46 12.79
N LYS A 353 -9.11 -24.97 13.85
CA LYS A 353 -7.71 -25.37 13.82
C LYS A 353 -7.54 -26.64 13.01
N VAL A 354 -6.70 -26.60 12.00
CA VAL A 354 -6.33 -27.72 11.15
C VAL A 354 -4.84 -28.00 11.36
N THR A 355 -4.47 -29.25 11.60
CA THR A 355 -3.09 -29.65 11.83
C THR A 355 -2.61 -30.58 10.71
N ILE A 356 -1.50 -30.22 10.11
CA ILE A 356 -0.74 -31.09 9.19
C ILE A 356 0.33 -31.77 10.04
N GLU A 357 0.16 -33.05 10.27
CA GLU A 357 1.06 -33.84 11.11
C GLU A 357 2.25 -34.39 10.32
N GLY A 358 3.39 -34.53 11.00
CA GLY A 358 4.54 -35.23 10.48
C GLY A 358 5.25 -34.57 9.32
N LEU A 359 5.56 -33.26 9.42
CA LEU A 359 6.30 -32.56 8.37
C LEU A 359 7.62 -33.28 7.98
N SER A 360 8.32 -33.85 8.97
CA SER A 360 9.58 -34.58 8.74
C SER A 360 9.42 -35.88 7.96
N GLU A 361 8.21 -36.43 7.96
CA GLU A 361 7.89 -37.69 7.26
C GLU A 361 7.44 -37.44 5.82
N LYS A 362 6.76 -36.26 5.62
CA LYS A 362 6.19 -35.87 4.34
C LYS A 362 7.14 -35.10 3.45
N PHE A 363 8.20 -34.54 4.01
CA PHE A 363 9.15 -33.74 3.23
C PHE A 363 10.34 -34.57 2.80
N ASN A 364 10.86 -34.24 1.62
CA ASN A 364 12.06 -34.89 1.08
C ASN A 364 13.22 -34.79 2.07
N LYS A 365 13.87 -35.90 2.38
CA LYS A 365 14.90 -36.02 3.42
C LYS A 365 16.12 -35.15 3.18
N GLU A 366 16.53 -34.96 1.94
CA GLU A 366 17.69 -34.16 1.59
C GLU A 366 17.42 -32.67 1.92
N TYR A 367 16.32 -32.09 1.41
CA TYR A 367 15.94 -30.72 1.68
C TYR A 367 15.56 -30.50 3.14
N TRP A 368 15.02 -31.50 3.81
CA TRP A 368 14.82 -31.48 5.26
C TRP A 368 16.13 -31.36 6.02
N ASN A 369 17.20 -32.03 5.60
CA ASN A 369 18.51 -31.90 6.22
C ASN A 369 19.15 -30.55 5.97
N TYR A 370 19.04 -29.96 4.77
CA TYR A 370 19.46 -28.59 4.51
C TYR A 370 18.70 -27.61 5.38
N ALA A 371 17.39 -27.76 5.50
CA ALA A 371 16.56 -26.92 6.34
C ALA A 371 16.95 -27.00 7.83
N LYS A 372 17.34 -28.20 8.33
CA LYS A 372 17.89 -28.36 9.69
C LYS A 372 19.20 -27.60 9.90
N LEU A 373 20.13 -27.65 8.92
CA LEU A 373 21.39 -26.94 9.01
C LEU A 373 21.16 -25.42 9.01
N ILE A 374 20.27 -24.93 8.13
CA ILE A 374 19.88 -23.52 8.10
C ILE A 374 19.22 -23.12 9.43
N SER A 375 18.31 -23.95 9.96
CA SER A 375 17.70 -23.72 11.26
C SER A 375 18.75 -23.70 12.39
N GLY A 376 19.83 -24.47 12.26
CA GLY A 376 20.95 -24.45 13.18
C GLY A 376 21.61 -23.07 13.26
N VAL A 377 21.93 -22.46 12.12
CA VAL A 377 22.57 -21.12 12.10
C VAL A 377 21.59 -20.00 12.46
N LEU A 378 20.31 -20.14 12.14
CA LEU A 378 19.26 -19.19 12.55
C LEU A 378 19.11 -19.14 14.08
N ARG A 379 19.21 -20.27 14.78
CA ARG A 379 19.15 -20.35 16.25
C ARG A 379 20.27 -19.60 16.94
N TYR A 380 21.43 -19.50 16.30
CA TYR A 380 22.57 -18.69 16.74
C TYR A 380 22.48 -17.23 16.27
N ARG A 381 21.31 -16.83 15.77
CA ARG A 381 21.03 -15.46 15.30
C ARG A 381 22.07 -14.93 14.31
N MET A 382 22.57 -15.81 13.42
CA MET A 382 23.39 -15.34 12.31
C MET A 382 22.58 -14.30 11.51
N PRO A 383 23.18 -13.13 11.15
CA PRO A 383 22.50 -12.14 10.35
C PRO A 383 21.88 -12.75 9.08
N ILE A 384 20.63 -12.42 8.81
CA ILE A 384 19.83 -13.09 7.76
C ILE A 384 20.50 -12.95 6.39
N GLU A 385 21.09 -11.79 6.09
CA GLU A 385 21.86 -11.58 4.85
C GLU A 385 23.05 -12.55 4.70
N GLN A 386 23.67 -12.94 5.82
CA GLN A 386 24.74 -13.94 5.80
C GLN A 386 24.19 -15.36 5.64
N VAL A 387 23.05 -15.66 6.26
CA VAL A 387 22.34 -16.95 6.04
C VAL A 387 21.94 -17.07 4.56
N MET A 388 21.42 -16.01 3.96
CA MET A 388 21.08 -16.00 2.54
C MET A 388 22.31 -16.22 1.65
N LYS A 389 23.46 -15.59 1.94
CA LYS A 389 24.72 -15.83 1.23
C LYS A 389 25.16 -17.28 1.35
N LEU A 390 25.05 -17.86 2.54
CA LEU A 390 25.33 -19.28 2.76
C LEU A 390 24.44 -20.15 1.88
N VAL A 391 23.13 -19.89 1.84
CA VAL A 391 22.16 -20.64 1.01
C VAL A 391 22.48 -20.48 -0.48
N SER A 392 22.78 -19.27 -0.95
CA SER A 392 23.18 -19.01 -2.35
C SER A 392 24.42 -19.76 -2.76
N SER A 393 25.35 -19.99 -1.84
CA SER A 393 26.62 -20.68 -2.11
C SER A 393 26.51 -22.19 -2.20
N LEU A 394 25.35 -22.78 -1.79
CA LEU A 394 25.14 -24.23 -1.88
C LEU A 394 25.15 -24.65 -3.35
N GLN A 395 25.84 -25.74 -3.64
CA GLN A 395 25.82 -26.40 -4.96
C GLN A 395 24.81 -27.54 -4.92
N LEU A 396 23.77 -27.45 -5.74
CA LEU A 396 22.72 -28.46 -5.88
C LEU A 396 22.78 -29.05 -7.30
N ASP A 397 22.41 -30.31 -7.46
CA ASP A 397 22.52 -31.02 -8.73
C ASP A 397 21.66 -30.48 -9.87
N SER A 398 20.65 -29.64 -9.57
CA SER A 398 19.80 -28.98 -10.57
C SER A 398 19.72 -27.50 -10.33
N GLU A 399 20.40 -26.68 -11.13
CA GLU A 399 20.34 -25.22 -11.08
C GLU A 399 19.54 -24.67 -12.26
N ASN A 400 18.23 -24.51 -12.08
CA ASN A 400 17.35 -23.75 -12.97
C ASN A 400 17.03 -22.36 -12.39
N ILE A 401 16.40 -21.49 -13.17
CA ILE A 401 16.02 -20.12 -12.76
C ILE A 401 15.18 -20.09 -11.47
N ASN A 402 14.33 -21.11 -11.25
CA ASN A 402 13.55 -21.29 -10.04
C ASN A 402 14.09 -22.49 -9.27
N THR A 403 14.97 -22.23 -8.31
CA THR A 403 15.59 -23.27 -7.49
C THR A 403 15.09 -23.21 -6.05
N TRP A 404 15.30 -24.28 -5.32
CA TRP A 404 15.04 -24.34 -3.87
C TRP A 404 15.79 -23.23 -3.12
N LYS A 405 17.04 -22.91 -3.52
CA LYS A 405 17.82 -21.81 -2.94
C LYS A 405 17.07 -20.48 -3.01
N ASN A 406 16.59 -20.11 -4.19
CA ASN A 406 15.82 -18.88 -4.41
C ASN A 406 14.53 -18.86 -3.57
N GLY A 407 13.90 -20.02 -3.37
CA GLY A 407 12.73 -20.16 -2.51
C GLY A 407 13.03 -19.90 -1.03
N VAL A 408 14.13 -20.44 -0.52
CA VAL A 408 14.60 -20.20 0.85
C VAL A 408 15.05 -18.76 1.03
N GLU A 409 15.78 -18.19 0.08
CA GLU A 409 16.15 -16.78 0.12
C GLU A 409 14.91 -15.89 0.16
N ARG A 410 13.92 -16.16 -0.68
CA ARG A 410 12.64 -15.44 -0.68
C ARG A 410 11.93 -15.53 0.66
N ALA A 411 11.97 -16.71 1.32
CA ALA A 411 11.33 -16.91 2.62
C ALA A 411 12.03 -16.12 3.74
N LEU A 412 13.36 -15.96 3.67
CA LEU A 412 14.15 -15.27 4.67
C LEU A 412 14.33 -13.76 4.41
N LYS A 413 14.28 -13.35 3.15
CA LYS A 413 14.54 -11.98 2.70
C LYS A 413 13.72 -10.91 3.41
N LYS A 414 12.46 -11.21 3.74
CA LYS A 414 11.56 -10.27 4.43
C LYS A 414 11.97 -9.94 5.88
N TYR A 415 12.90 -10.71 6.46
CA TYR A 415 13.43 -10.49 7.80
C TYR A 415 14.78 -9.78 7.79
N VAL A 416 15.31 -9.43 6.62
CA VAL A 416 16.48 -8.57 6.53
C VAL A 416 16.07 -7.15 6.92
N MET A 417 16.85 -6.51 7.80
CA MET A 417 16.55 -5.15 8.23
C MET A 417 16.59 -4.18 7.04
N ASP A 418 15.60 -3.30 6.99
CA ASP A 418 15.53 -2.25 5.98
C ASP A 418 16.79 -1.35 6.03
N GLY A 419 17.32 -1.01 4.85
CA GLY A 419 18.55 -0.26 4.73
C GLY A 419 19.83 -1.12 4.71
N THR A 420 19.74 -2.43 4.98
CA THR A 420 20.91 -3.32 4.89
C THR A 420 21.45 -3.36 3.47
N ALA A 421 22.75 -3.05 3.28
CA ALA A 421 23.38 -3.06 1.98
C ALA A 421 23.55 -4.49 1.44
N ALA A 422 23.14 -4.72 0.19
CA ALA A 422 23.37 -5.98 -0.51
C ALA A 422 24.80 -6.02 -1.09
N LYS A 423 25.79 -6.16 -0.21
CA LYS A 423 27.22 -6.13 -0.58
C LYS A 423 27.54 -7.17 -1.68
N GLY A 424 28.23 -6.71 -2.73
CA GLY A 424 28.67 -7.54 -3.86
C GLY A 424 27.59 -7.80 -4.91
N GLN A 425 26.41 -7.15 -4.82
CA GLN A 425 25.38 -7.18 -5.86
C GLN A 425 25.34 -5.86 -6.61
N LYS A 426 25.34 -5.93 -7.95
CA LYS A 426 25.22 -4.75 -8.83
C LYS A 426 23.78 -4.55 -9.26
N CYS A 427 23.37 -3.30 -9.31
CA CYS A 427 22.05 -2.95 -9.85
C CYS A 427 21.98 -3.36 -11.34
N PRO A 428 20.98 -4.12 -11.76
CA PRO A 428 20.87 -4.56 -13.16
C PRO A 428 20.58 -3.42 -14.13
N ASN A 429 20.11 -2.28 -13.64
CA ASN A 429 19.77 -1.13 -14.45
C ASN A 429 20.92 -0.12 -14.60
N CYS A 430 21.59 0.24 -13.51
CA CYS A 430 22.66 1.25 -13.55
C CYS A 430 24.07 0.70 -13.30
N GLY A 431 24.21 -0.59 -12.97
CA GLY A 431 25.50 -1.24 -12.72
C GLY A 431 26.17 -0.91 -11.37
N ASN A 432 25.61 0.01 -10.57
CA ASN A 432 26.17 0.43 -9.30
C ASN A 432 25.92 -0.61 -8.19
N GLU A 433 26.83 -0.71 -7.24
CA GLU A 433 26.72 -1.56 -6.04
C GLU A 433 25.97 -0.84 -4.90
N THR A 434 24.84 -0.24 -5.20
CA THR A 434 24.06 0.58 -4.27
C THR A 434 22.67 -0.04 -4.00
N LEU A 435 22.60 -1.36 -4.03
CA LEU A 435 21.40 -2.10 -3.68
C LEU A 435 21.29 -2.23 -2.16
N VAL A 436 20.12 -1.87 -1.63
CA VAL A 436 19.76 -2.05 -0.22
C VAL A 436 18.50 -2.88 -0.10
N TYR A 437 18.34 -3.62 0.99
CA TYR A 437 17.11 -4.28 1.33
C TYR A 437 16.11 -3.26 1.88
N GLN A 438 14.89 -3.30 1.36
CA GLN A 438 13.78 -2.52 1.88
C GLN A 438 12.49 -3.33 1.72
N GLU A 439 11.85 -3.64 2.84
CA GLU A 439 10.63 -4.46 2.88
C GLU A 439 10.73 -5.79 2.11
N GLY A 440 11.86 -6.44 2.21
CA GLY A 440 12.12 -7.69 1.49
C GLY A 440 12.39 -7.53 -0.01
N CYS A 441 12.46 -6.30 -0.54
CA CYS A 441 12.87 -5.99 -1.90
C CYS A 441 14.31 -5.43 -1.93
N LEU A 442 15.01 -5.60 -3.05
CA LEU A 442 16.26 -4.91 -3.30
C LEU A 442 15.99 -3.62 -4.07
N ILE A 443 16.34 -2.49 -3.49
CA ILE A 443 16.17 -1.18 -4.10
C ILE A 443 17.53 -0.55 -4.36
N CYS A 444 17.73 -0.07 -5.58
CA CYS A 444 18.93 0.68 -5.92
C CYS A 444 18.79 2.13 -5.46
N THR A 445 19.64 2.57 -4.54
CA THR A 445 19.60 3.95 -4.04
C THR A 445 20.05 4.98 -5.07
N THR A 446 20.75 4.55 -6.13
CA THR A 446 21.22 5.46 -7.21
C THR A 446 20.16 5.72 -8.26
N CYS A 447 19.44 4.70 -8.75
CA CYS A 447 18.51 4.85 -9.87
C CYS A 447 17.05 4.51 -9.51
N GLY A 448 16.77 4.14 -8.26
CA GLY A 448 15.42 3.81 -7.80
C GLY A 448 14.86 2.47 -8.31
N THR A 449 15.63 1.71 -9.08
CA THR A 449 15.17 0.40 -9.57
C THR A 449 14.92 -0.54 -8.40
N SER A 450 13.72 -1.10 -8.33
CA SER A 450 13.32 -2.10 -7.34
C SER A 450 13.26 -3.48 -7.94
N ARG A 451 13.77 -4.48 -7.22
CA ARG A 451 13.66 -5.90 -7.55
C ARG A 451 13.05 -6.64 -6.37
N CYS A 452 11.75 -6.86 -6.44
CA CYS A 452 11.03 -7.77 -5.56
C CYS A 452 11.03 -9.16 -6.20
N GLY A 453 11.54 -10.15 -5.49
CA GLY A 453 11.65 -11.53 -5.99
C GLY A 453 10.38 -12.31 -5.83
#